data_7c4f5d84d735ffa89e28edba16752d17
#
_entry.id   7c4f5d84d735ffa89e28edba16752d17
#
_cell.length_a   1.000
_cell.length_b   1.000
_cell.length_c   1.000
_cell.angle_alpha   90.00
_cell.angle_beta   90.00
_cell.angle_gamma   90.00
#
_symmetry.space_group_name_H-M   'P 1'
#
loop_
_entity.id
_entity.type
_entity.pdbx_description
1 polymer ?
#
loop_
_entity_poly.entity_id
_entity_poly.type
_entity_poly.pdbx_seq_one_letter_code
_entity_poly.pdbx_strand_id
1 'polypeptide(L)'
;MIAARETETARAQSNYTYRQTVTLDELNAGGFAEGTYREVRDIVFSPERERSEQMVGKPFLSLTHLKMTDEDFRDIREVHPFLLTKDQAFLYETRFRGEENMDGVDCFVIQIRPRQILDGQRLFDGMLWVSKKDYSVIRSEGQAVPEIHTLKTENLFPHFTTLRQKLEGDFWFPVMTYGDDTLNFRGGAQRVRLTIRYTEYHRFGADSKITFDK
;
A
#
# COMPACT_ATOMS: atom_id res chain seq x y z
N MET A 1 14.13 14.66 -7.64
CA MET A 1 12.82 15.02 -8.25
C MET A 1 11.71 14.10 -7.77
N ILE A 2 11.81 12.79 -7.89
CA ILE A 2 10.78 11.82 -7.43
C ILE A 2 10.39 12.07 -5.97
N ALA A 3 11.33 12.02 -5.03
CA ALA A 3 11.04 12.20 -3.60
C ALA A 3 10.39 13.57 -3.26
N ALA A 4 10.68 14.61 -4.02
CA ALA A 4 10.01 15.90 -3.87
C ALA A 4 8.54 15.79 -4.29
N ARG A 5 8.28 15.18 -5.45
CA ARG A 5 6.93 14.97 -5.96
C ARG A 5 6.10 14.07 -5.06
N GLU A 6 6.69 12.97 -4.56
CA GLU A 6 6.02 12.06 -3.64
C GLU A 6 5.72 12.73 -2.27
N THR A 7 6.58 13.65 -1.82
CA THR A 7 6.27 14.48 -0.63
C THR A 7 5.07 15.41 -0.86
N GLU A 8 4.97 16.00 -2.05
CA GLU A 8 3.81 16.82 -2.43
C GLU A 8 2.54 15.95 -2.52
N THR A 9 2.65 14.74 -3.11
CA THR A 9 1.56 13.76 -3.18
C THR A 9 1.07 13.36 -1.79
N ALA A 10 1.97 13.07 -0.85
CA ALA A 10 1.62 12.75 0.54
C ALA A 10 0.86 13.92 1.22
N ARG A 11 1.34 15.15 1.02
CA ARG A 11 0.66 16.36 1.52
C ARG A 11 -0.70 16.58 0.87
N ALA A 12 -0.83 16.32 -0.42
CA ALA A 12 -2.11 16.41 -1.12
C ALA A 12 -3.09 15.35 -0.61
N GLN A 13 -2.65 14.10 -0.45
CA GLN A 13 -3.46 13.00 0.04
C GLN A 13 -3.99 13.25 1.46
N SER A 14 -3.22 13.90 2.32
CA SER A 14 -3.67 14.25 3.67
C SER A 14 -4.80 15.29 3.72
N ASN A 15 -5.21 15.85 2.58
CA ASN A 15 -6.41 16.69 2.47
C ASN A 15 -7.67 15.89 2.05
N TYR A 16 -7.59 14.56 2.01
CA TYR A 16 -8.70 13.69 1.62
C TYR A 16 -9.00 12.67 2.71
N THR A 17 -10.27 12.31 2.83
CA THR A 17 -10.67 11.01 3.41
C THR A 17 -10.78 9.99 2.29
N TYR A 18 -10.62 8.73 2.62
CA TYR A 18 -10.88 7.65 1.68
C TYR A 18 -11.21 6.34 2.41
N ARG A 19 -11.86 5.42 1.70
CA ARG A 19 -12.16 4.09 2.20
C ARG A 19 -11.13 3.09 1.71
N GLN A 20 -10.58 2.30 2.63
CA GLN A 20 -9.70 1.18 2.35
C GLN A 20 -10.45 -0.13 2.64
N THR A 21 -10.57 -0.99 1.62
CA THR A 21 -11.11 -2.35 1.77
C THR A 21 -9.98 -3.33 1.52
N VAL A 22 -9.64 -4.12 2.53
CA VAL A 22 -8.62 -5.17 2.47
C VAL A 22 -9.31 -6.52 2.37
N THR A 23 -8.87 -7.36 1.45
CA THR A 23 -9.27 -8.76 1.32
C THR A 23 -8.03 -9.61 1.14
N LEU A 24 -7.85 -10.61 1.99
CA LEU A 24 -6.81 -11.64 1.89
C LEU A 24 -7.50 -13.00 1.86
N ASP A 25 -7.32 -13.73 0.75
CA ASP A 25 -7.87 -15.06 0.56
C ASP A 25 -6.76 -16.12 0.68
N GLU A 26 -7.02 -17.17 1.44
CA GLU A 26 -6.33 -18.46 1.33
C GLU A 26 -6.88 -19.21 0.15
N LEU A 27 -6.02 -19.63 -0.79
CA LEU A 27 -6.45 -20.33 -1.99
C LEU A 27 -6.08 -21.80 -1.94
N ASN A 28 -7.00 -22.64 -2.41
CA ASN A 28 -6.72 -24.06 -2.65
C ASN A 28 -5.96 -24.29 -3.97
N ALA A 29 -5.61 -25.53 -4.25
CA ALA A 29 -4.90 -25.92 -5.47
C ALA A 29 -5.64 -25.52 -6.77
N GLY A 30 -6.95 -25.38 -6.72
CA GLY A 30 -7.79 -24.93 -7.84
C GLY A 30 -7.86 -23.40 -7.98
N GLY A 31 -7.24 -22.63 -7.05
CA GLY A 31 -7.28 -21.17 -7.04
C GLY A 31 -8.58 -20.56 -6.47
N PHE A 32 -9.41 -21.37 -5.79
CA PHE A 32 -10.62 -20.93 -5.10
C PHE A 32 -10.31 -20.59 -3.65
N ALA A 33 -10.99 -19.58 -3.11
CA ALA A 33 -10.85 -19.20 -1.72
C ALA A 33 -11.43 -20.27 -0.79
N GLU A 34 -10.64 -20.72 0.18
CA GLU A 34 -11.04 -21.64 1.27
C GLU A 34 -11.17 -20.88 2.59
N GLY A 35 -10.44 -19.80 2.76
CA GLY A 35 -10.51 -18.88 3.88
C GLY A 35 -10.33 -17.45 3.42
N THR A 36 -10.98 -16.52 4.11
CA THR A 36 -10.92 -15.10 3.77
C THR A 36 -10.81 -14.26 5.03
N TYR A 37 -9.91 -13.27 4.98
CA TYR A 37 -9.95 -12.09 5.85
C TYR A 37 -10.44 -10.91 5.05
N ARG A 38 -11.40 -10.15 5.60
CA ARG A 38 -11.88 -8.92 4.98
C ARG A 38 -12.16 -7.86 6.03
N GLU A 39 -11.62 -6.66 5.82
CA GLU A 39 -11.93 -5.48 6.63
C GLU A 39 -12.17 -4.25 5.78
N VAL A 40 -12.90 -3.30 6.34
CA VAL A 40 -13.14 -1.99 5.73
C VAL A 40 -12.79 -0.91 6.75
N ARG A 41 -12.02 0.07 6.35
CA ARG A 41 -11.63 1.23 7.18
C ARG A 41 -11.85 2.53 6.42
N ASP A 42 -12.36 3.51 7.10
CA ASP A 42 -12.32 4.91 6.64
C ASP A 42 -11.04 5.55 7.18
N ILE A 43 -10.25 6.08 6.26
CA ILE A 43 -8.99 6.76 6.55
C ILE A 43 -9.27 8.26 6.58
N VAL A 44 -8.95 8.88 7.70
CA VAL A 44 -9.15 10.30 7.94
C VAL A 44 -7.84 10.93 8.41
N PHE A 45 -7.67 12.22 8.11
CA PHE A 45 -6.53 12.99 8.58
C PHE A 45 -7.02 14.16 9.45
N SER A 46 -6.29 14.43 10.54
CA SER A 46 -6.52 15.62 11.36
C SER A 46 -6.06 16.89 10.60
N PRO A 47 -6.41 18.10 11.11
CA PRO A 47 -5.85 19.35 10.59
C PRO A 47 -4.32 19.38 10.63
N GLU A 48 -3.70 18.69 11.60
CA GLU A 48 -2.25 18.52 11.75
C GLU A 48 -1.67 17.45 10.81
N ARG A 49 -2.54 16.81 9.98
CA ARG A 49 -2.22 15.74 9.02
C ARG A 49 -1.86 14.41 9.66
N GLU A 50 -2.30 14.18 10.88
CA GLU A 50 -2.17 12.89 11.53
C GLU A 50 -3.21 11.92 10.95
N ARG A 51 -2.72 10.77 10.46
CA ARG A 51 -3.55 9.72 9.89
C ARG A 51 -4.23 8.93 11.01
N SER A 52 -5.54 8.78 10.91
CA SER A 52 -6.33 7.90 11.77
C SER A 52 -7.20 6.96 10.94
N GLU A 53 -7.61 5.85 11.54
CA GLU A 53 -8.37 4.79 10.90
C GLU A 53 -9.62 4.50 11.72
N GLN A 54 -10.75 4.47 11.05
CA GLN A 54 -12.03 4.10 11.67
C GLN A 54 -12.55 2.82 11.02
N MET A 55 -12.71 1.76 11.82
CA MET A 55 -13.24 0.49 11.33
C MET A 55 -14.70 0.65 10.93
N VAL A 56 -15.06 0.20 9.73
CA VAL A 56 -16.43 0.19 9.23
C VAL A 56 -17.00 -1.22 9.38
N GLY A 57 -17.79 -1.42 10.43
CA GLY A 57 -18.31 -2.73 10.79
C GLY A 57 -17.28 -3.64 11.45
N LYS A 58 -17.59 -4.93 11.52
CA LYS A 58 -16.68 -5.95 12.07
C LYS A 58 -15.88 -6.59 10.93
N PRO A 59 -14.59 -6.89 11.12
CA PRO A 59 -13.85 -7.70 10.17
C PRO A 59 -14.49 -9.07 10.00
N PHE A 60 -14.49 -9.58 8.78
CA PHE A 60 -14.83 -10.97 8.48
C PHE A 60 -13.56 -11.80 8.52
N LEU A 61 -13.58 -12.93 9.21
CA LEU A 61 -12.44 -13.81 9.37
C LEU A 61 -12.89 -15.28 9.26
N SER A 62 -12.42 -15.96 8.24
CA SER A 62 -12.57 -17.41 8.06
C SER A 62 -11.24 -18.09 7.66
N LEU A 63 -10.09 -17.41 7.87
CA LEU A 63 -8.77 -17.98 7.62
C LEU A 63 -8.56 -19.21 8.51
N THR A 64 -7.96 -20.25 7.96
CA THR A 64 -7.71 -21.52 8.64
C THR A 64 -6.21 -21.82 8.81
N HIS A 65 -5.39 -21.40 7.86
CA HIS A 65 -3.95 -21.65 7.83
C HIS A 65 -3.14 -20.39 8.19
N LEU A 66 -3.65 -19.21 7.85
CA LEU A 66 -3.01 -17.93 8.11
C LEU A 66 -3.60 -17.23 9.32
N LYS A 67 -2.78 -16.40 9.95
CA LYS A 67 -3.21 -15.46 10.98
C LYS A 67 -2.70 -14.09 10.60
N MET A 68 -3.58 -13.10 10.64
CA MET A 68 -3.18 -11.71 10.50
C MET A 68 -2.38 -11.27 11.72
N THR A 69 -1.19 -10.75 11.49
CA THR A 69 -0.28 -10.25 12.52
C THR A 69 -0.26 -8.72 12.57
N ASP A 70 0.33 -8.15 13.60
CA ASP A 70 0.52 -6.69 13.68
C ASP A 70 1.44 -6.17 12.55
N GLU A 71 2.38 -7.01 12.11
CA GLU A 71 3.26 -6.73 10.97
C GLU A 71 2.47 -6.65 9.67
N ASP A 72 1.53 -7.56 9.44
CA ASP A 72 0.66 -7.53 8.24
C ASP A 72 -0.16 -6.24 8.19
N PHE A 73 -0.73 -5.82 9.32
CA PHE A 73 -1.47 -4.56 9.40
C PHE A 73 -0.56 -3.34 9.20
N ARG A 74 0.70 -3.42 9.63
CA ARG A 74 1.68 -2.37 9.37
C ARG A 74 2.03 -2.30 7.89
N ASP A 75 2.25 -3.43 7.24
CA ASP A 75 2.53 -3.49 5.80
C ASP A 75 1.36 -2.93 4.98
N ILE A 76 0.12 -3.28 5.33
CA ILE A 76 -1.10 -2.75 4.70
C ILE A 76 -1.15 -1.22 4.83
N ARG A 77 -0.75 -0.68 5.97
CA ARG A 77 -0.81 0.75 6.27
C ARG A 77 0.33 1.56 5.65
N GLU A 78 1.55 1.02 5.67
CA GLU A 78 2.77 1.79 5.43
C GLU A 78 3.51 1.35 4.16
N VAL A 79 3.48 0.06 3.81
CA VAL A 79 4.28 -0.49 2.71
C VAL A 79 3.48 -0.60 1.41
N HIS A 80 2.22 -1.04 1.46
CA HIS A 80 1.42 -1.18 0.24
C HIS A 80 1.11 0.15 -0.46
N PRO A 81 0.73 1.24 0.25
CA PRO A 81 0.54 2.55 -0.38
C PRO A 81 1.84 3.35 -0.48
N PHE A 82 2.99 2.68 -0.53
CA PHE A 82 4.32 3.26 -0.45
C PHE A 82 4.48 4.59 -1.20
N LEU A 83 5.07 5.58 -0.53
CA LEU A 83 5.42 6.90 -1.05
C LEU A 83 6.91 7.16 -0.76
N LEU A 84 7.73 7.31 -1.80
CA LEU A 84 9.15 7.64 -1.64
C LEU A 84 9.33 9.13 -1.31
N THR A 85 8.95 9.53 -0.11
CA THR A 85 9.08 10.92 0.35
C THR A 85 10.54 11.32 0.62
N LYS A 86 10.81 12.63 0.73
CA LYS A 86 12.15 13.14 1.07
C LYS A 86 12.66 12.57 2.39
N ASP A 87 11.76 12.41 3.36
CA ASP A 87 12.09 11.92 4.70
C ASP A 87 12.40 10.41 4.72
N GLN A 88 12.05 9.69 3.66
CA GLN A 88 12.32 8.26 3.52
C GLN A 88 13.39 7.94 2.48
N ALA A 89 13.65 8.85 1.54
CA ALA A 89 14.53 8.60 0.40
C ALA A 89 15.95 8.17 0.79
N PHE A 90 16.46 8.64 1.94
CA PHE A 90 17.79 8.26 2.44
C PHE A 90 17.88 6.79 2.89
N LEU A 91 16.74 6.16 3.19
CA LEU A 91 16.68 4.74 3.58
C LEU A 91 16.93 3.81 2.39
N TYR A 92 16.84 4.32 1.16
CA TYR A 92 16.86 3.51 -0.05
C TYR A 92 18.04 3.82 -0.95
N GLU A 93 18.51 2.78 -1.64
CA GLU A 93 19.28 2.93 -2.88
C GLU A 93 18.32 2.84 -4.06
N THR A 94 18.66 3.60 -5.10
CA THR A 94 17.88 3.63 -6.33
C THR A 94 18.74 3.26 -7.53
N ARG A 95 18.18 2.49 -8.47
CA ARG A 95 18.86 2.12 -9.71
C ARG A 95 17.91 2.26 -10.90
N PHE A 96 18.33 3.02 -11.90
CA PHE A 96 17.61 3.09 -13.17
C PHE A 96 17.64 1.73 -13.88
N ARG A 97 16.47 1.28 -14.38
CA ARG A 97 16.32 -0.01 -15.06
C ARG A 97 15.91 0.11 -16.52
N GLY A 98 15.39 1.25 -16.91
CA GLY A 98 14.94 1.51 -18.28
C GLY A 98 13.74 2.43 -18.33
N GLU A 99 13.05 2.36 -19.44
CA GLU A 99 11.88 3.17 -19.73
C GLU A 99 10.77 2.27 -20.26
N GLU A 100 9.54 2.55 -19.87
CA GLU A 100 8.35 1.83 -20.32
C GLU A 100 7.18 2.80 -20.53
N ASN A 101 6.27 2.45 -21.42
CA ASN A 101 5.00 3.14 -21.56
C ASN A 101 3.93 2.34 -20.80
N MET A 102 3.31 2.96 -19.80
CA MET A 102 2.26 2.37 -18.98
C MET A 102 0.95 3.09 -19.25
N ASP A 103 0.03 2.43 -19.97
CA ASP A 103 -1.31 2.97 -20.27
C ASP A 103 -1.27 4.38 -20.87
N GLY A 104 -0.30 4.63 -21.77
CA GLY A 104 -0.11 5.93 -22.43
C GLY A 104 0.72 6.93 -21.64
N VAL A 105 1.27 6.57 -20.50
CA VAL A 105 2.20 7.39 -19.71
C VAL A 105 3.63 6.88 -19.91
N ASP A 106 4.52 7.72 -20.44
CA ASP A 106 5.93 7.41 -20.54
C ASP A 106 6.58 7.46 -19.15
N CYS A 107 7.23 6.38 -18.76
CA CYS A 107 7.79 6.20 -17.42
C CYS A 107 9.29 5.89 -17.46
N PHE A 108 9.98 6.34 -16.43
CA PHE A 108 11.23 5.74 -15.97
C PHE A 108 10.90 4.54 -15.08
N VAL A 109 11.63 3.44 -15.26
CA VAL A 109 11.56 2.27 -14.37
C VAL A 109 12.75 2.34 -13.41
N ILE A 110 12.44 2.47 -12.13
CA ILE A 110 13.43 2.66 -11.06
C ILE A 110 13.32 1.51 -10.06
N GLN A 111 14.40 0.77 -9.88
CA GLN A 111 14.51 -0.16 -8.76
C GLN A 111 14.85 0.61 -7.50
N ILE A 112 14.19 0.26 -6.40
CA ILE A 112 14.53 0.74 -5.06
C ILE A 112 14.73 -0.44 -4.12
N ARG A 113 15.71 -0.32 -3.23
CA ARG A 113 16.01 -1.30 -2.18
C ARG A 113 16.40 -0.58 -0.90
N PRO A 114 16.00 -1.09 0.27
CA PRO A 114 16.54 -0.59 1.53
C PRO A 114 18.07 -0.71 1.57
N ARG A 115 18.75 0.37 2.01
CA ARG A 115 20.20 0.34 2.25
C ARG A 115 20.55 -0.54 3.43
N GLN A 116 19.71 -0.47 4.45
CA GLN A 116 19.79 -1.23 5.68
C GLN A 116 18.38 -1.33 6.25
N ILE A 117 18.08 -2.44 6.88
CA ILE A 117 16.84 -2.66 7.62
C ILE A 117 17.21 -2.79 9.09
N LEU A 118 16.75 -1.85 9.92
CA LEU A 118 16.93 -1.89 11.36
C LEU A 118 15.86 -2.78 11.99
N ASP A 119 16.13 -3.23 13.22
CA ASP A 119 15.19 -4.07 13.97
C ASP A 119 13.82 -3.37 14.11
N GLY A 120 12.75 -4.11 13.82
CA GLY A 120 11.38 -3.62 13.84
C GLY A 120 10.97 -2.74 12.66
N GLN A 121 11.86 -2.46 11.68
CA GLN A 121 11.47 -1.74 10.46
C GLN A 121 10.78 -2.67 9.45
N ARG A 122 9.79 -2.11 8.76
CA ARG A 122 9.16 -2.70 7.57
C ARG A 122 9.35 -1.71 6.42
N LEU A 123 9.99 -2.14 5.35
CA LEU A 123 10.36 -1.28 4.22
C LEU A 123 9.92 -1.95 2.91
N PHE A 124 9.88 -1.19 1.84
CA PHE A 124 9.55 -1.67 0.50
C PHE A 124 10.82 -2.04 -0.28
N ASP A 125 10.84 -3.19 -0.94
CA ASP A 125 11.85 -3.57 -1.95
C ASP A 125 11.14 -3.86 -3.27
N GLY A 126 11.49 -3.15 -4.35
CA GLY A 126 10.81 -3.38 -5.62
C GLY A 126 11.14 -2.37 -6.72
N MET A 127 10.16 -2.20 -7.60
CA MET A 127 10.23 -1.37 -8.80
C MET A 127 9.18 -0.25 -8.72
N LEU A 128 9.53 0.91 -9.23
CA LEU A 128 8.64 2.07 -9.40
C LEU A 128 8.58 2.47 -10.86
N TRP A 129 7.39 2.69 -11.38
CA TRP A 129 7.13 3.34 -12.66
C TRP A 129 6.82 4.80 -12.40
N VAL A 130 7.71 5.66 -12.86
CA VAL A 130 7.73 7.08 -12.57
C VAL A 130 7.47 7.86 -13.83
N SER A 131 6.38 8.61 -13.90
CA SER A 131 6.03 9.47 -15.02
C SER A 131 7.18 10.42 -15.37
N LYS A 132 7.59 10.43 -16.64
CA LYS A 132 8.62 11.35 -17.14
C LYS A 132 8.17 12.80 -17.11
N LYS A 133 6.85 13.03 -17.15
CA LYS A 133 6.26 14.37 -17.22
C LYS A 133 6.35 15.14 -15.90
N ASP A 134 6.06 14.46 -14.79
CA ASP A 134 5.88 15.12 -13.50
C ASP A 134 6.56 14.40 -12.32
N TYR A 135 7.32 13.33 -12.61
CA TYR A 135 8.03 12.50 -11.63
C TYR A 135 7.15 11.85 -10.57
N SER A 136 5.83 11.73 -10.84
CA SER A 136 4.90 10.99 -9.98
C SER A 136 5.11 9.49 -10.16
N VAL A 137 5.06 8.72 -9.09
CA VAL A 137 4.96 7.27 -9.15
C VAL A 137 3.52 6.92 -9.56
N ILE A 138 3.37 6.14 -10.63
CA ILE A 138 2.06 5.69 -11.12
C ILE A 138 1.79 4.22 -10.81
N ARG A 139 2.85 3.43 -10.62
CA ARG A 139 2.81 2.03 -10.23
C ARG A 139 4.01 1.71 -9.36
N SER A 140 3.81 0.86 -8.35
CA SER A 140 4.87 0.18 -7.62
C SER A 140 4.63 -1.32 -7.64
N GLU A 141 5.71 -2.13 -7.69
CA GLU A 141 5.65 -3.58 -7.67
C GLU A 141 6.81 -4.12 -6.86
N GLY A 142 6.53 -4.94 -5.86
CA GLY A 142 7.56 -5.48 -4.98
C GLY A 142 6.98 -6.15 -3.76
N GLN A 143 7.72 -6.10 -2.66
CA GLN A 143 7.36 -6.76 -1.42
C GLN A 143 7.72 -5.93 -0.20
N ALA A 144 7.10 -6.25 0.93
CA ALA A 144 7.52 -5.77 2.24
C ALA A 144 8.71 -6.57 2.75
N VAL A 145 9.72 -5.90 3.27
CA VAL A 145 10.93 -6.54 3.82
C VAL A 145 11.25 -6.03 5.24
N PRO A 146 11.89 -6.86 6.09
CA PRO A 146 12.30 -8.24 5.85
C PRO A 146 11.13 -9.23 5.97
N GLU A 147 11.25 -10.40 5.35
CA GLU A 147 10.47 -11.56 5.78
C GLU A 147 10.86 -11.93 7.21
N ILE A 148 9.89 -12.30 8.04
CA ILE A 148 10.14 -12.65 9.44
C ILE A 148 10.05 -14.17 9.61
N HIS A 149 11.16 -14.77 9.96
CA HIS A 149 11.26 -16.19 10.26
C HIS A 149 11.88 -16.38 11.65
N THR A 150 11.07 -16.31 12.70
CA THR A 150 11.50 -16.60 14.06
C THR A 150 11.01 -17.98 14.51
N LEU A 151 11.50 -18.49 15.64
CA LEU A 151 11.03 -19.78 16.19
C LEU A 151 9.53 -19.73 16.57
N LYS A 152 8.98 -18.56 16.83
CA LYS A 152 7.60 -18.36 17.32
C LYS A 152 6.65 -17.81 16.26
N THR A 153 7.16 -17.02 15.33
CA THR A 153 6.36 -16.31 14.34
C THR A 153 6.99 -16.36 12.95
N GLU A 154 6.16 -16.52 11.97
CA GLU A 154 6.50 -16.28 10.57
C GLU A 154 5.58 -15.20 10.06
N ASN A 155 6.14 -14.17 9.42
CA ASN A 155 5.41 -13.18 8.68
C ASN A 155 5.99 -13.13 7.27
N LEU A 156 5.23 -13.68 6.34
CA LEU A 156 5.48 -13.66 4.91
C LEU A 156 4.33 -12.91 4.26
N PHE A 157 4.65 -12.01 3.37
CA PHE A 157 3.64 -11.26 2.65
C PHE A 157 3.83 -11.45 1.15
N PRO A 158 2.74 -11.53 0.35
CA PRO A 158 2.85 -11.73 -1.09
C PRO A 158 3.54 -10.55 -1.78
N HIS A 159 4.22 -10.83 -2.88
CA HIS A 159 4.56 -9.78 -3.82
C HIS A 159 3.28 -9.08 -4.26
N PHE A 160 3.34 -7.77 -4.39
CA PHE A 160 2.18 -6.97 -4.73
C PHE A 160 2.49 -5.91 -5.78
N THR A 161 1.42 -5.48 -6.44
CA THR A 161 1.42 -4.31 -7.33
C THR A 161 0.43 -3.30 -6.78
N THR A 162 0.85 -2.04 -6.61
CA THR A 162 -0.04 -0.92 -6.31
C THR A 162 -0.18 -0.03 -7.53
N LEU A 163 -1.40 0.16 -7.98
CA LEU A 163 -1.79 1.06 -9.05
C LEU A 163 -2.28 2.38 -8.49
N ARG A 164 -1.92 3.47 -9.15
CA ARG A 164 -2.37 4.81 -8.81
C ARG A 164 -3.06 5.46 -9.98
N GLN A 165 -3.97 6.37 -9.69
CA GLN A 165 -4.68 7.18 -10.69
C GLN A 165 -4.73 8.64 -10.26
N LYS A 166 -4.83 9.54 -11.25
CA LYS A 166 -5.20 10.92 -11.01
C LYS A 166 -6.69 10.98 -10.73
N LEU A 167 -7.07 11.40 -9.53
CA LEU A 167 -8.47 11.52 -9.13
C LEU A 167 -8.93 12.95 -9.35
N GLU A 168 -8.44 13.88 -8.55
CA GLU A 168 -8.69 15.32 -8.69
C GLU A 168 -7.35 16.05 -8.65
N GLY A 169 -7.17 17.00 -9.55
CA GLY A 169 -5.92 17.75 -9.65
C GLY A 169 -4.79 16.94 -10.30
N ASP A 170 -3.55 17.25 -9.93
CA ASP A 170 -2.35 16.74 -10.58
C ASP A 170 -1.66 15.58 -9.84
N PHE A 171 -2.28 15.05 -8.76
CA PHE A 171 -1.66 14.02 -7.92
C PHE A 171 -2.20 12.63 -8.21
N TRP A 172 -1.31 11.65 -8.13
CA TRP A 172 -1.61 10.23 -8.30
C TRP A 172 -1.79 9.55 -6.95
N PHE A 173 -3.01 9.08 -6.66
CA PHE A 173 -3.33 8.38 -5.43
C PHE A 173 -3.52 6.89 -5.68
N PRO A 174 -3.21 6.00 -4.70
CA PRO A 174 -3.47 4.58 -4.83
C PRO A 174 -4.96 4.33 -5.05
N VAL A 175 -5.27 3.41 -5.96
CA VAL A 175 -6.66 2.96 -6.19
C VAL A 175 -6.80 1.47 -5.94
N MET A 176 -5.73 0.71 -6.13
CA MET A 176 -5.73 -0.73 -5.92
C MET A 176 -4.32 -1.23 -5.64
N THR A 177 -4.22 -2.14 -4.65
CA THR A 177 -3.08 -3.03 -4.46
C THR A 177 -3.55 -4.45 -4.64
N TYR A 178 -2.79 -5.28 -5.35
CA TYR A 178 -3.11 -6.68 -5.54
C TYR A 178 -1.84 -7.55 -5.56
N GLY A 179 -1.97 -8.79 -5.11
CA GLY A 179 -0.95 -9.81 -5.18
C GLY A 179 -1.61 -11.20 -5.24
N ASP A 180 -1.00 -12.13 -5.95
CA ASP A 180 -1.36 -13.56 -5.98
C ASP A 180 -0.05 -14.32 -5.94
N ASP A 181 0.24 -14.97 -4.83
CA ASP A 181 1.55 -15.54 -4.56
C ASP A 181 1.44 -16.83 -3.73
N THR A 182 2.52 -17.59 -3.67
CA THR A 182 2.64 -18.76 -2.81
C THR A 182 3.66 -18.51 -1.73
N LEU A 183 3.20 -18.39 -0.50
CA LEU A 183 4.02 -18.17 0.68
C LEU A 183 4.52 -19.50 1.25
N ASN A 184 5.83 -19.62 1.41
CA ASN A 184 6.48 -20.88 1.85
C ASN A 184 6.73 -20.86 3.36
N PHE A 185 5.70 -21.13 4.15
CA PHE A 185 5.81 -21.29 5.59
C PHE A 185 6.50 -22.62 5.96
N ARG A 186 7.02 -22.72 7.18
CA ARG A 186 7.58 -23.98 7.72
C ARG A 186 6.53 -25.09 7.75
N GLY A 187 5.26 -24.74 7.97
CA GLY A 187 4.13 -25.66 7.99
C GLY A 187 3.67 -26.13 6.62
N GLY A 188 4.20 -25.57 5.55
CA GLY A 188 3.82 -25.85 4.16
C GLY A 188 3.58 -24.59 3.35
N ALA A 189 3.51 -24.76 2.04
CA ALA A 189 3.22 -23.67 1.13
C ALA A 189 1.73 -23.32 1.15
N GLN A 190 1.40 -22.03 1.23
CA GLN A 190 0.03 -21.52 1.18
C GLN A 190 -0.08 -20.49 0.06
N ARG A 191 -0.95 -20.76 -0.92
CA ARG A 191 -1.26 -19.77 -1.95
C ARG A 191 -2.26 -18.75 -1.40
N VAL A 192 -1.98 -17.47 -1.66
CA VAL A 192 -2.76 -16.34 -1.16
C VAL A 192 -3.08 -15.36 -2.27
N ARG A 193 -4.21 -14.65 -2.12
CA ARG A 193 -4.56 -13.51 -2.96
C ARG A 193 -4.88 -12.32 -2.07
N LEU A 194 -4.08 -11.25 -2.23
CA LEU A 194 -4.31 -9.97 -1.58
C LEU A 194 -5.01 -9.02 -2.55
N THR A 195 -6.02 -8.31 -2.07
CA THR A 195 -6.61 -7.17 -2.77
C THR A 195 -6.90 -6.06 -1.77
N ILE A 196 -6.36 -4.88 -2.03
CA ILE A 196 -6.69 -3.66 -1.28
C ILE A 196 -7.28 -2.66 -2.27
N ARG A 197 -8.49 -2.16 -2.00
CA ARG A 197 -9.14 -1.13 -2.79
C ARG A 197 -9.14 0.17 -2.00
N TYR A 198 -8.81 1.27 -2.69
CA TYR A 198 -8.84 2.62 -2.14
C TYR A 198 -9.90 3.40 -2.91
N THR A 199 -11.00 3.69 -2.25
CA THR A 199 -12.22 4.27 -2.87
C THR A 199 -12.74 5.45 -2.06
N GLU A 200 -13.78 6.10 -2.54
CA GLU A 200 -14.48 7.18 -1.82
C GLU A 200 -13.53 8.29 -1.35
N TYR A 201 -12.64 8.74 -2.24
CA TYR A 201 -11.80 9.90 -1.96
C TYR A 201 -12.64 11.17 -1.89
N HIS A 202 -12.70 11.81 -0.73
CA HIS A 202 -13.39 13.07 -0.50
C HIS A 202 -12.43 14.10 0.05
N ARG A 203 -12.33 15.24 -0.60
CA ARG A 203 -11.47 16.34 -0.17
C ARG A 203 -12.09 17.10 1.00
N PHE A 204 -11.30 17.37 2.05
CA PHE A 204 -11.70 18.24 3.13
C PHE A 204 -11.84 19.69 2.66
N GLY A 205 -12.86 20.38 3.11
CA GLY A 205 -12.86 21.84 3.15
C GLY A 205 -13.40 22.59 1.96
N ALA A 206 -14.19 21.95 1.03
CA ALA A 206 -14.93 22.74 0.05
C ALA A 206 -16.32 23.19 0.55
N ASP A 207 -17.01 22.42 1.44
CA ASP A 207 -18.43 22.68 1.76
C ASP A 207 -18.88 22.38 3.19
N SER A 208 -18.01 22.43 4.21
CA SER A 208 -18.47 22.31 5.59
C SER A 208 -18.85 23.67 6.18
N LYS A 209 -20.00 24.22 5.81
CA LYS A 209 -20.72 25.18 6.66
C LYS A 209 -21.41 24.39 7.78
N ILE A 210 -20.80 24.34 8.95
CA ILE A 210 -21.50 23.91 10.17
C ILE A 210 -22.46 25.06 10.52
N THR A 211 -23.75 24.90 10.24
CA THR A 211 -24.79 25.79 10.74
C THR A 211 -25.15 25.30 12.15
N PHE A 212 -24.74 26.04 13.16
CA PHE A 212 -25.29 25.85 14.49
C PHE A 212 -26.67 26.53 14.51
N ASP A 213 -27.75 25.76 14.53
CA ASP A 213 -29.06 26.26 14.88
C ASP A 213 -29.08 26.61 16.38
N LYS A 214 -29.52 27.85 16.65
CA LYS A 214 -29.65 28.37 18.01
C LYS A 214 -30.93 27.85 18.69
#